data_20701e6274f927a32df961fac118f77e
#
_entry.id   20701e6274f927a32df961fac118f77e
#
_cell.length_a   1.000
_cell.length_b   1.000
_cell.length_c   1.000
_cell.angle_alpha   90.00
_cell.angle_beta   90.00
_cell.angle_gamma   90.00
#
_symmetry.space_group_name_H-M   'P 1'
#
loop_
_entity.id
_entity.type
_entity.pdbx_description
1 polymer ?
#
loop_
_entity_poly.entity_id
_entity_poly.type
_entity_poly.pdbx_seq_one_letter_code
_entity_poly.pdbx_strand_id
1 'polypeptide(L)'
;MADLTVISYHRDGDNGLEAWPDFALDTIASGTLKQTGHTYLDNGVFTSGVWECTSGELIPGDYDVDEMMIVLDGAITIEHESGASQTFTAGQAFVIPKGTPCQWIQTETTRKFWAIYDSPGELNSDFELEAMLLDPEAKLPSMGAQDPTVFESAPPEMGMLILHKDPTGKFIAGLWESTPMTRKPGIIERS
;
A
#
# COMPACT_ATOMS: atom_id res chain seq x y z
N MET A 1 -18.72 10.24 20.76
CA MET A 1 -17.56 9.34 20.51
C MET A 1 -17.81 8.74 19.15
N ALA A 2 -16.86 8.86 18.23
CA ALA A 2 -16.97 8.16 16.94
C ALA A 2 -16.94 6.66 17.23
N ASP A 3 -17.89 5.94 16.67
CA ASP A 3 -17.94 4.47 16.75
C ASP A 3 -16.75 3.96 15.93
N LEU A 4 -15.70 3.48 16.61
CA LEU A 4 -14.50 2.95 15.97
C LEU A 4 -14.80 1.52 15.53
N THR A 5 -15.31 1.38 14.32
CA THR A 5 -15.59 0.08 13.71
C THR A 5 -14.35 -0.42 12.95
N VAL A 6 -14.00 -1.69 13.16
CA VAL A 6 -12.99 -2.37 12.33
C VAL A 6 -13.59 -2.57 10.93
N ILE A 7 -12.89 -2.10 9.91
CA ILE A 7 -13.28 -2.28 8.52
C ILE A 7 -12.65 -3.58 8.02
N SER A 8 -13.49 -4.51 7.55
CA SER A 8 -13.02 -5.74 6.88
C SER A 8 -13.02 -5.53 5.38
N TYR A 9 -11.91 -5.87 4.73
CA TYR A 9 -11.80 -5.76 3.28
C TYR A 9 -12.21 -7.08 2.62
N HIS A 10 -13.13 -7.02 1.67
CA HIS A 10 -13.54 -8.14 0.84
C HIS A 10 -13.03 -7.95 -0.58
N ARG A 11 -12.47 -9.00 -1.18
CA ARG A 11 -11.87 -8.92 -2.53
C ARG A 11 -12.86 -8.50 -3.63
N ASP A 12 -14.14 -8.69 -3.39
CA ASP A 12 -15.21 -8.38 -4.34
C ASP A 12 -16.04 -7.14 -3.93
N GLY A 13 -15.56 -6.36 -2.94
CA GLY A 13 -16.35 -5.29 -2.33
C GLY A 13 -17.52 -5.85 -1.50
N ASP A 14 -18.20 -4.99 -0.75
CA ASP A 14 -19.32 -5.41 0.10
C ASP A 14 -20.57 -5.79 -0.71
N ASN A 15 -20.74 -5.18 -1.88
CA ASN A 15 -21.90 -5.38 -2.78
C ASN A 15 -21.49 -5.59 -4.25
N GLY A 16 -20.27 -6.01 -4.50
CA GLY A 16 -19.64 -6.05 -5.82
C GLY A 16 -18.77 -4.83 -6.10
N LEU A 17 -17.98 -4.91 -7.19
CA LEU A 17 -17.19 -3.79 -7.66
C LEU A 17 -18.03 -2.89 -8.57
N GLU A 18 -17.93 -1.60 -8.38
CA GLU A 18 -18.60 -0.59 -9.19
C GLU A 18 -17.68 -0.13 -10.32
N ALA A 19 -18.26 0.20 -11.49
CA ALA A 19 -17.48 0.79 -12.58
C ALA A 19 -16.97 2.18 -12.17
N TRP A 20 -15.68 2.39 -12.30
CA TRP A 20 -15.06 3.68 -12.07
C TRP A 20 -14.84 4.44 -13.40
N PRO A 21 -14.63 5.77 -13.34
CA PRO A 21 -14.30 6.55 -14.52
C PRO A 21 -13.11 5.98 -15.26
N ASP A 22 -13.16 5.97 -16.58
CA ASP A 22 -12.03 5.57 -17.41
C ASP A 22 -10.83 6.48 -17.18
N PHE A 23 -9.64 5.94 -17.34
CA PHE A 23 -8.43 6.76 -17.40
C PHE A 23 -8.52 7.76 -18.56
N ALA A 24 -7.93 8.92 -18.41
CA ALA A 24 -7.82 9.89 -19.50
C ALA A 24 -7.02 9.27 -20.66
N LEU A 25 -7.50 9.44 -21.89
CA LEU A 25 -6.91 8.78 -23.07
C LEU A 25 -5.45 9.14 -23.29
N ASP A 26 -5.03 10.33 -22.88
CA ASP A 26 -3.67 10.82 -22.96
C ASP A 26 -2.74 10.26 -21.88
N THR A 27 -3.27 9.49 -20.92
CA THR A 27 -2.48 8.77 -19.91
C THR A 27 -2.28 7.29 -20.25
N ILE A 28 -2.91 6.79 -21.31
CA ILE A 28 -2.84 5.38 -21.72
C ILE A 28 -1.81 5.22 -22.85
N ALA A 29 -0.77 4.40 -22.61
CA ALA A 29 0.19 4.01 -23.62
C ALA A 29 -0.32 2.86 -24.50
N SER A 30 -0.98 1.86 -23.90
CA SER A 30 -1.57 0.73 -24.62
C SER A 30 -2.75 0.12 -23.83
N GLY A 31 -3.60 -0.65 -24.53
CA GLY A 31 -4.74 -1.36 -23.94
C GLY A 31 -5.97 -0.48 -23.73
N THR A 32 -6.90 -0.96 -22.89
CA THR A 32 -8.18 -0.27 -22.65
C THR A 32 -8.35 0.21 -21.21
N LEU A 33 -7.66 -0.40 -20.25
CA LEU A 33 -7.63 -0.03 -18.83
C LEU A 33 -9.03 0.30 -18.25
N LYS A 34 -9.98 -0.64 -18.42
CA LYS A 34 -11.30 -0.52 -17.79
C LYS A 34 -11.20 -0.88 -16.32
N GLN A 35 -11.62 0.03 -15.47
CA GLN A 35 -11.47 -0.12 -14.03
C GLN A 35 -12.81 -0.25 -13.30
N THR A 36 -12.79 -1.07 -12.26
CA THR A 36 -13.87 -1.21 -11.29
C THR A 36 -13.28 -1.20 -9.89
N GLY A 37 -14.06 -0.84 -8.89
CA GLY A 37 -13.56 -0.81 -7.51
C GLY A 37 -14.63 -0.64 -6.47
N HIS A 38 -14.20 -0.70 -5.21
CA HIS A 38 -15.00 -0.38 -4.05
C HIS A 38 -14.13 0.34 -3.02
N THR A 39 -14.57 1.51 -2.56
CA THR A 39 -13.85 2.31 -1.56
C THR A 39 -14.41 2.01 -0.17
N TYR A 40 -13.55 1.55 0.74
CA TYR A 40 -13.92 1.25 2.13
C TYR A 40 -13.75 2.45 3.04
N LEU A 41 -12.74 3.28 2.78
CA LEU A 41 -12.46 4.47 3.56
C LEU A 41 -12.02 5.59 2.63
N ASP A 42 -12.60 6.76 2.83
CA ASP A 42 -12.19 8.01 2.20
C ASP A 42 -12.40 9.16 3.19
N ASN A 43 -11.32 9.88 3.52
CA ASN A 43 -11.37 11.08 4.35
C ASN A 43 -10.76 12.31 3.65
N GLY A 44 -10.57 12.21 2.32
CA GLY A 44 -10.01 13.28 1.48
C GLY A 44 -8.47 13.32 1.44
N VAL A 45 -7.78 12.65 2.35
CA VAL A 45 -6.31 12.57 2.39
C VAL A 45 -5.85 11.12 2.35
N PHE A 46 -6.53 10.25 3.09
CA PHE A 46 -6.30 8.82 3.11
C PHE A 46 -7.51 8.11 2.52
N THR A 47 -7.26 7.27 1.53
CA THR A 47 -8.30 6.44 0.90
C THR A 47 -7.83 5.00 0.83
N SER A 48 -8.77 4.06 0.86
CA SER A 48 -8.43 2.65 0.74
C SER A 48 -9.60 1.81 0.23
N GLY A 49 -9.29 0.70 -0.42
CA GLY A 49 -10.32 -0.11 -1.05
C GLY A 49 -9.79 -1.33 -1.78
N VAL A 50 -10.63 -1.81 -2.70
CA VAL A 50 -10.29 -2.84 -3.68
C VAL A 50 -10.49 -2.27 -5.09
N TRP A 51 -9.58 -2.61 -5.98
CA TRP A 51 -9.58 -2.16 -7.37
C TRP A 51 -9.27 -3.32 -8.29
N GLU A 52 -9.91 -3.32 -9.44
CA GLU A 52 -9.66 -4.23 -10.54
C GLU A 52 -9.58 -3.44 -11.85
N CYS A 53 -8.66 -3.84 -12.71
CA CYS A 53 -8.52 -3.21 -14.02
C CYS A 53 -8.10 -4.23 -15.07
N THR A 54 -8.61 -4.05 -16.30
CA THR A 54 -8.19 -4.85 -17.45
C THR A 54 -6.78 -4.50 -17.89
N SER A 55 -6.17 -5.37 -18.73
CA SER A 55 -4.81 -5.18 -19.23
C SER A 55 -4.58 -3.85 -19.95
N GLY A 56 -3.38 -3.32 -19.83
CA GLY A 56 -2.91 -2.12 -20.49
C GLY A 56 -1.68 -1.54 -19.82
N GLU A 57 -1.23 -0.41 -20.35
CA GLU A 57 -0.06 0.31 -19.89
C GLU A 57 -0.40 1.80 -19.76
N LEU A 58 0.05 2.42 -18.69
CA LEU A 58 0.03 3.88 -18.59
C LEU A 58 1.28 4.47 -19.23
N ILE A 59 1.24 5.74 -19.64
CA ILE A 59 2.45 6.44 -20.04
C ILE A 59 3.39 6.59 -18.84
N PRO A 60 4.73 6.64 -19.06
CA PRO A 60 5.67 6.96 -18.00
C PRO A 60 5.39 8.34 -17.37
N GLY A 61 5.53 8.42 -16.05
CA GLY A 61 5.35 9.67 -15.30
C GLY A 61 5.65 9.48 -13.82
N ASP A 62 5.61 10.59 -13.08
CA ASP A 62 5.76 10.56 -11.63
C ASP A 62 4.49 9.99 -10.99
N TYR A 63 4.66 9.11 -10.00
CA TYR A 63 3.52 8.55 -9.26
C TYR A 63 2.95 9.59 -8.30
N ASP A 64 1.66 9.89 -8.41
CA ASP A 64 1.06 11.09 -7.80
C ASP A 64 0.85 11.00 -6.28
N VAL A 65 0.88 9.79 -5.69
CA VAL A 65 0.52 9.52 -4.29
C VAL A 65 1.45 8.50 -3.66
N ASP A 66 1.46 8.43 -2.32
CA ASP A 66 2.00 7.28 -1.61
C ASP A 66 0.96 6.16 -1.61
N GLU A 67 1.27 5.03 -2.21
CA GLU A 67 0.34 3.90 -2.28
C GLU A 67 0.97 2.59 -1.84
N MET A 68 0.34 1.91 -0.88
CA MET A 68 0.62 0.53 -0.52
C MET A 68 -0.45 -0.37 -1.16
N MET A 69 -0.02 -1.48 -1.73
CA MET A 69 -0.87 -2.41 -2.46
C MET A 69 -0.64 -3.85 -2.03
N ILE A 70 -1.69 -4.66 -2.14
CA ILE A 70 -1.62 -6.13 -2.04
C ILE A 70 -2.28 -6.68 -3.31
N VAL A 71 -1.50 -7.35 -4.15
CA VAL A 71 -2.02 -7.98 -5.37
C VAL A 71 -2.86 -9.20 -5.00
N LEU A 72 -4.10 -9.27 -5.47
CA LEU A 72 -5.04 -10.36 -5.22
C LEU A 72 -5.11 -11.33 -6.39
N ASP A 73 -5.09 -10.80 -7.62
CA ASP A 73 -5.10 -11.55 -8.88
C ASP A 73 -4.25 -10.82 -9.91
N GLY A 74 -3.67 -11.55 -10.84
CA GLY A 74 -2.86 -11.03 -11.92
C GLY A 74 -1.47 -10.59 -11.48
N ALA A 75 -0.89 -9.68 -12.23
CA ALA A 75 0.45 -9.15 -12.01
C ALA A 75 0.55 -7.68 -12.43
N ILE A 76 1.37 -6.93 -11.73
CA ILE A 76 1.68 -5.53 -11.97
C ILE A 76 3.19 -5.42 -12.17
N THR A 77 3.62 -4.87 -13.29
CA THR A 77 5.04 -4.52 -13.52
C THR A 77 5.19 -3.01 -13.41
N ILE A 78 6.14 -2.58 -12.59
CA ILE A 78 6.59 -1.20 -12.49
C ILE A 78 7.94 -1.11 -13.18
N GLU A 79 8.00 -0.33 -14.24
CA GLU A 79 9.25 -0.03 -14.96
C GLU A 79 9.73 1.36 -14.56
N HIS A 80 10.94 1.46 -14.04
CA HIS A 80 11.54 2.71 -13.59
C HIS A 80 12.27 3.41 -14.74
N GLU A 81 12.41 4.73 -14.66
CA GLU A 81 13.14 5.53 -15.65
C GLU A 81 14.59 5.03 -15.85
N SER A 82 15.18 4.42 -14.84
CA SER A 82 16.51 3.75 -14.94
C SER A 82 16.55 2.54 -15.87
N GLY A 83 15.38 2.05 -16.33
CA GLY A 83 15.23 0.81 -17.08
C GLY A 83 15.15 -0.46 -16.20
N ALA A 84 15.25 -0.32 -14.87
CA ALA A 84 14.96 -1.42 -13.97
C ALA A 84 13.45 -1.67 -13.94
N SER A 85 13.04 -2.94 -13.89
CA SER A 85 11.63 -3.30 -13.76
C SER A 85 11.42 -4.33 -12.65
N GLN A 86 10.29 -4.20 -11.95
CA GLN A 86 9.86 -5.14 -10.92
C GLN A 86 8.44 -5.58 -11.20
N THR A 87 8.19 -6.89 -11.11
CA THR A 87 6.85 -7.47 -11.29
C THR A 87 6.36 -8.02 -9.96
N PHE A 88 5.19 -7.55 -9.55
CA PHE A 88 4.49 -7.99 -8.34
C PHE A 88 3.30 -8.84 -8.72
N THR A 89 3.23 -10.05 -8.15
CA THR A 89 2.20 -11.06 -8.47
C THR A 89 1.24 -11.28 -7.30
N ALA A 90 0.15 -12.00 -7.56
CA ALA A 90 -0.84 -12.34 -6.53
C ALA A 90 -0.20 -12.88 -5.25
N GLY A 91 -0.62 -12.35 -4.11
CA GLY A 91 -0.09 -12.64 -2.78
C GLY A 91 1.04 -11.72 -2.33
N GLN A 92 1.63 -10.94 -3.21
CA GLN A 92 2.68 -9.97 -2.87
C GLN A 92 2.09 -8.61 -2.50
N ALA A 93 2.75 -7.93 -1.56
CA ALA A 93 2.48 -6.56 -1.18
C ALA A 93 3.68 -5.67 -1.54
N PHE A 94 3.41 -4.44 -1.96
CA PHE A 94 4.45 -3.46 -2.28
C PHE A 94 3.96 -2.04 -2.05
N VAL A 95 4.89 -1.10 -2.00
CA VAL A 95 4.62 0.33 -1.87
C VAL A 95 5.29 1.10 -3.00
N ILE A 96 4.59 2.10 -3.54
CA ILE A 96 5.16 3.09 -4.45
C ILE A 96 5.09 4.45 -3.74
N PRO A 97 6.24 5.09 -3.47
CA PRO A 97 6.28 6.44 -2.94
C PRO A 97 5.77 7.48 -3.94
N LYS A 98 5.14 8.53 -3.45
CA LYS A 98 4.80 9.71 -4.24
C LYS A 98 6.03 10.29 -4.92
N GLY A 99 5.93 10.58 -6.21
CA GLY A 99 7.01 11.13 -7.03
C GLY A 99 7.93 10.09 -7.65
N THR A 100 7.66 8.80 -7.48
CA THR A 100 8.43 7.74 -8.14
C THR A 100 8.28 7.84 -9.66
N PRO A 101 9.38 8.10 -10.43
CA PRO A 101 9.31 8.14 -11.89
C PRO A 101 9.22 6.72 -12.42
N CYS A 102 8.04 6.33 -12.92
CA CYS A 102 7.79 4.97 -13.35
C CYS A 102 6.71 4.85 -14.43
N GLN A 103 6.63 3.67 -15.02
CA GLN A 103 5.53 3.25 -15.88
C GLN A 103 4.81 2.06 -15.24
N TRP A 104 3.48 2.12 -15.23
CA TRP A 104 2.61 1.04 -14.81
C TRP A 104 2.24 0.16 -15.99
N ILE A 105 2.48 -1.14 -15.87
CA ILE A 105 2.22 -2.14 -16.91
C ILE A 105 1.47 -3.31 -16.30
N GLN A 106 0.36 -3.73 -16.90
CA GLN A 106 -0.35 -4.96 -16.56
C GLN A 106 -0.79 -5.69 -17.84
N THR A 107 -0.36 -6.93 -17.99
CA THR A 107 -0.60 -7.73 -19.20
C THR A 107 -1.89 -8.54 -19.13
N GLU A 108 -2.53 -8.59 -17.98
CA GLU A 108 -3.78 -9.31 -17.69
C GLU A 108 -4.66 -8.49 -16.75
N THR A 109 -5.92 -8.93 -16.56
CA THR A 109 -6.78 -8.32 -15.55
C THR A 109 -6.14 -8.48 -14.17
N THR A 110 -5.95 -7.38 -13.46
CA THR A 110 -5.29 -7.34 -12.16
C THR A 110 -6.25 -6.81 -11.12
N ARG A 111 -6.27 -7.45 -9.95
CA ARG A 111 -7.04 -7.02 -8.78
C ARG A 111 -6.10 -6.81 -7.60
N LYS A 112 -6.31 -5.73 -6.86
CA LYS A 112 -5.51 -5.40 -5.67
C LYS A 112 -6.35 -4.78 -4.57
N PHE A 113 -5.94 -4.96 -3.31
CA PHE A 113 -6.24 -3.99 -2.26
C PHE A 113 -5.26 -2.83 -2.37
N TRP A 114 -5.72 -1.66 -1.99
CA TRP A 114 -4.93 -0.45 -2.00
C TRP A 114 -5.19 0.41 -0.76
N ALA A 115 -4.15 1.14 -0.35
CA ALA A 115 -4.18 2.18 0.67
C ALA A 115 -3.34 3.35 0.16
N ILE A 116 -3.99 4.46 -0.12
CA ILE A 116 -3.40 5.68 -0.67
C ILE A 116 -3.37 6.76 0.41
N TYR A 117 -2.24 7.45 0.48
CA TYR A 117 -2.10 8.69 1.23
C TYR A 117 -1.66 9.79 0.26
N ASP A 118 -2.55 10.74 0.02
CA ASP A 118 -2.22 11.93 -0.77
C ASP A 118 -1.60 12.99 0.16
N SER A 119 -0.29 12.90 0.32
CA SER A 119 0.47 13.82 1.15
C SER A 119 0.42 15.24 0.59
N PRO A 120 -0.01 16.25 1.38
CA PRO A 120 0.01 17.64 0.97
C PRO A 120 1.41 18.27 1.08
N GLY A 121 2.45 17.59 0.68
CA GLY A 121 3.83 18.03 0.89
C GLY A 121 4.73 17.82 -0.33
N GLU A 122 5.94 18.37 -0.22
CA GLU A 122 7.00 18.14 -1.19
C GLU A 122 7.44 16.66 -1.13
N LEU A 123 8.01 16.19 -2.25
CA LEU A 123 8.50 14.83 -2.38
C LEU A 123 9.58 14.52 -1.33
N ASN A 124 9.61 13.29 -0.84
CA ASN A 124 10.63 12.86 0.10
C ASN A 124 11.92 12.52 -0.64
N SER A 125 12.93 13.39 -0.55
CA SER A 125 14.24 13.17 -1.15
C SER A 125 15.16 12.24 -0.33
N ASP A 126 14.73 11.83 0.86
CA ASP A 126 15.57 11.05 1.79
C ASP A 126 15.48 9.53 1.56
N PHE A 127 14.54 9.09 0.73
CA PHE A 127 14.35 7.68 0.35
C PHE A 127 14.53 7.49 -1.15
N GLU A 128 14.93 6.30 -1.54
CA GLU A 128 14.93 5.90 -2.95
C GLU A 128 13.50 5.91 -3.48
N LEU A 129 13.28 6.64 -4.57
CA LEU A 129 11.98 6.73 -5.23
C LEU A 129 11.83 5.56 -6.22
N GLU A 130 11.54 4.38 -5.67
CA GLU A 130 11.26 3.16 -6.43
C GLU A 130 10.12 2.37 -5.79
N ALA A 131 9.52 1.46 -6.56
CA ALA A 131 8.58 0.50 -6.02
C ALA A 131 9.31 -0.52 -5.13
N MET A 132 8.82 -0.74 -3.91
CA MET A 132 9.48 -1.58 -2.91
C MET A 132 8.59 -2.75 -2.52
N LEU A 133 9.09 -3.99 -2.70
CA LEU A 133 8.43 -5.20 -2.22
C LEU A 133 8.42 -5.24 -0.68
N LEU A 134 7.26 -5.50 -0.08
CA LEU A 134 7.16 -5.89 1.32
C LEU A 134 7.43 -7.40 1.40
N ASP A 135 8.72 -7.78 1.43
CA ASP A 135 9.14 -9.18 1.43
C ASP A 135 8.90 -9.84 2.81
N PRO A 136 7.95 -10.78 2.94
CA PRO A 136 7.66 -11.43 4.22
C PRO A 136 8.83 -12.26 4.78
N GLU A 137 9.82 -12.61 3.95
CA GLU A 137 11.01 -13.35 4.36
C GLU A 137 12.17 -12.42 4.77
N ALA A 138 11.97 -11.10 4.71
CA ALA A 138 12.98 -10.14 5.11
C ALA A 138 13.31 -10.28 6.60
N LYS A 139 14.62 -10.20 6.93
CA LYS A 139 15.05 -10.18 8.31
C LYS A 139 14.74 -8.83 8.94
N LEU A 140 13.87 -8.82 9.95
CA LEU A 140 13.48 -7.59 10.62
C LEU A 140 14.46 -7.22 11.77
N PRO A 141 14.92 -5.96 11.82
CA PRO A 141 15.64 -5.44 12.97
C PRO A 141 14.83 -5.55 14.25
N SER A 142 15.46 -5.98 15.35
CA SER A 142 14.81 -6.02 16.66
C SER A 142 14.40 -4.62 17.13
N MET A 143 13.20 -4.51 17.65
CA MET A 143 12.71 -3.28 18.30
C MET A 143 13.22 -3.12 19.74
N GLY A 144 14.07 -4.04 20.23
CA GLY A 144 14.57 -4.04 21.59
C GLY A 144 13.55 -4.48 22.63
N ALA A 145 13.90 -4.29 23.91
CA ALA A 145 13.06 -4.68 25.03
C ALA A 145 11.77 -3.84 25.08
N GLN A 146 10.64 -4.52 25.21
CA GLN A 146 9.32 -3.90 25.29
C GLN A 146 8.95 -3.60 26.76
N ASP A 147 8.21 -2.50 27.01
CA ASP A 147 7.73 -2.14 28.33
C ASP A 147 6.75 -3.20 28.86
N PRO A 148 7.11 -3.93 29.95
CA PRO A 148 6.26 -4.98 30.49
C PRO A 148 4.90 -4.46 31.02
N THR A 149 4.79 -3.19 31.32
CA THR A 149 3.59 -2.63 31.94
C THR A 149 2.40 -2.57 31.01
N VAL A 150 2.63 -2.63 29.67
CA VAL A 150 1.56 -2.55 28.66
C VAL A 150 1.02 -3.92 28.24
N PHE A 151 1.59 -5.03 28.78
CA PHE A 151 1.16 -6.39 28.44
C PHE A 151 0.53 -7.09 29.63
N GLU A 152 -0.44 -7.99 29.34
CA GLU A 152 -0.96 -8.99 30.29
C GLU A 152 -0.12 -10.27 30.25
N SER A 153 0.47 -10.58 29.07
CA SER A 153 1.45 -11.66 28.88
C SER A 153 2.87 -11.21 29.22
N ALA A 154 3.84 -12.11 29.10
CA ALA A 154 5.24 -11.71 29.01
C ALA A 154 5.44 -10.74 27.83
N PRO A 155 6.36 -9.74 27.93
CA PRO A 155 6.68 -8.86 26.83
C PRO A 155 7.14 -9.66 25.60
N PRO A 156 6.64 -9.35 24.40
CA PRO A 156 7.03 -10.06 23.19
C PRO A 156 8.41 -9.63 22.69
N GLU A 157 9.03 -10.50 21.91
CA GLU A 157 10.08 -10.10 20.98
C GLU A 157 9.42 -9.51 19.73
N MET A 158 9.88 -8.35 19.30
CA MET A 158 9.35 -7.63 18.14
C MET A 158 10.45 -7.24 17.18
N GLY A 159 10.14 -7.32 15.88
CA GLY A 159 10.95 -6.81 14.78
C GLY A 159 10.16 -5.86 13.90
N MET A 160 10.83 -4.88 13.32
CA MET A 160 10.22 -3.94 12.37
C MET A 160 11.23 -3.47 11.33
N LEU A 161 10.80 -3.42 10.08
CA LEU A 161 11.51 -2.83 8.96
C LEU A 161 10.59 -1.83 8.28
N ILE A 162 10.94 -0.55 8.34
CA ILE A 162 10.24 0.51 7.60
C ILE A 162 10.89 0.62 6.24
N LEU A 163 10.11 0.43 5.17
CA LEU A 163 10.54 0.58 3.79
C LEU A 163 10.28 2.00 3.27
N HIS A 164 9.14 2.56 3.62
CA HIS A 164 8.76 3.91 3.23
C HIS A 164 8.10 4.66 4.37
N LYS A 165 8.40 5.95 4.44
CA LYS A 165 7.76 6.90 5.34
C LYS A 165 7.61 8.23 4.60
N ASP A 166 6.37 8.73 4.48
CA ASP A 166 6.12 10.03 3.87
C ASP A 166 6.77 11.18 4.66
N PRO A 167 6.99 12.36 4.06
CA PRO A 167 7.64 13.48 4.73
C PRO A 167 6.92 13.96 5.99
N THR A 168 5.61 13.78 6.08
CA THR A 168 4.81 14.17 7.26
C THR A 168 4.87 13.13 8.39
N GLY A 169 5.36 11.94 8.10
CA GLY A 169 5.37 10.80 9.01
C GLY A 169 4.01 10.19 9.30
N LYS A 170 2.99 10.53 8.51
CA LYS A 170 1.61 10.02 8.69
C LYS A 170 1.32 8.77 7.87
N PHE A 171 2.09 8.52 6.83
CA PHE A 171 2.06 7.27 6.08
C PHE A 171 3.39 6.53 6.27
N ILE A 172 3.29 5.30 6.74
CA ILE A 172 4.44 4.43 6.95
C ILE A 172 4.08 3.07 6.39
N ALA A 173 4.89 2.56 5.47
CA ALA A 173 4.79 1.22 4.94
C ALA A 173 6.02 0.40 5.31
N GLY A 174 5.81 -0.84 5.74
CA GLY A 174 6.88 -1.71 6.18
C GLY A 174 6.37 -3.05 6.71
N LEU A 175 7.28 -3.79 7.33
CA LEU A 175 7.06 -5.11 7.90
C LEU A 175 7.19 -5.06 9.41
N TRP A 176 6.33 -5.79 10.10
CA TRP A 176 6.36 -5.94 11.54
C TRP A 176 6.09 -7.39 11.93
N GLU A 177 6.82 -7.88 12.91
CA GLU A 177 6.61 -9.20 13.49
C GLU A 177 6.61 -9.15 15.02
N SER A 178 5.97 -10.10 15.63
CA SER A 178 5.91 -10.25 17.08
C SER A 178 5.73 -11.71 17.48
N THR A 179 6.37 -12.12 18.56
CA THR A 179 5.97 -13.35 19.26
C THR A 179 4.57 -13.18 19.86
N PRO A 180 3.85 -14.30 20.19
CA PRO A 180 2.51 -14.22 20.76
C PRO A 180 2.45 -13.31 21.99
N MET A 181 1.44 -12.41 22.02
CA MET A 181 1.25 -11.48 23.13
C MET A 181 -0.23 -11.18 23.40
N THR A 182 -0.51 -10.77 24.64
CA THR A 182 -1.77 -10.14 25.02
C THR A 182 -1.47 -8.76 25.57
N ARG A 183 -2.02 -7.76 24.92
CA ARG A 183 -1.86 -6.36 25.33
C ARG A 183 -3.01 -5.97 26.26
N LYS A 184 -2.71 -5.19 27.30
CA LYS A 184 -3.74 -4.63 28.16
C LYS A 184 -4.65 -3.70 27.34
N PRO A 185 -5.95 -3.63 27.67
CA PRO A 185 -6.83 -2.62 27.10
C PRO A 185 -6.24 -1.22 27.34
N GLY A 186 -6.09 -0.46 26.29
CA GLY A 186 -5.55 0.90 26.35
C GLY A 186 -5.95 1.68 25.12
N ILE A 187 -5.96 3.00 25.23
CA ILE A 187 -6.06 3.87 24.07
C ILE A 187 -4.72 3.76 23.34
N ILE A 188 -4.75 3.40 22.06
CA ILE A 188 -3.58 3.56 21.19
C ILE A 188 -3.40 5.06 21.03
N GLU A 189 -2.52 5.66 21.83
CA GLU A 189 -2.13 7.05 21.60
C GLU A 189 -1.42 7.12 20.26
N ARG A 190 -2.01 7.86 19.33
CA ARG A 190 -1.36 8.20 18.08
C ARG A 190 -0.28 9.24 18.41
N SER A 191 0.96 8.82 18.43
CA SER A 191 2.12 9.73 18.44
C SER A 191 2.22 10.50 17.14
#